data_6626ad12867f71b050817a3744c22053
#
_entry.id   6626ad12867f71b050817a3744c22053
#
_cell.length_a   1.000
_cell.length_b   1.000
_cell.length_c   1.000
_cell.angle_alpha   90.00
_cell.angle_beta   90.00
_cell.angle_gamma   90.00
#
_symmetry.space_group_name_H-M   'P 1'
#
loop_
_entity.id
_entity.type
_entity.pdbx_description
1 polymer ?
#
loop_
_entity_poly.entity_id
_entity_poly.type
_entity_poly.pdbx_seq_one_letter_code
_entity_poly.pdbx_strand_id
1 'polypeptide(L)'
;MHFALAGVDANPISLILWGIFVGYVFTSVGAAGGILAGVGHMSLFGLKNANMVKPMNQILTLVSPIVGTPLYLREKRIVVPTAIALGLGGIVGALIGSTLSSSLLKEMKTFQPYFGIVTLGISLRIAYECTAKFRNSQKSVKAANDTFAAKVKELKASGKMNELKEIGVNFKKIGIQNTFTFAGQEFNYNGITVFITGLLVAILSASLGVGGGFLLVPFMTSVMGFPMYIVEGTSVLSILVSSSTSILNYLSMGSALDLQFLAFELGGVAIGTVVAARVSKYINARYMKMFLALVLFYIGLKYVLPLVGIKI
;
A
#
# COMPACT_ATOMS: atom_id res chain seq x y z
N MET A 1 13.18 6.20 26.10
CA MET A 1 12.44 7.46 26.12
C MET A 1 10.98 7.11 26.34
N HIS A 2 10.30 7.81 27.23
CA HIS A 2 8.88 7.59 27.49
C HIS A 2 8.04 8.39 26.49
N PHE A 3 7.13 7.72 25.79
CA PHE A 3 6.17 8.31 24.85
C PHE A 3 4.79 8.35 25.52
N ALA A 4 4.46 9.51 26.07
CA ALA A 4 3.35 9.66 27.02
C ALA A 4 1.98 9.31 26.39
N LEU A 5 1.71 9.72 25.14
CA LEU A 5 0.45 9.41 24.47
C LEU A 5 0.37 7.96 23.99
N ALA A 6 1.49 7.39 23.54
CA ALA A 6 1.57 5.99 23.17
C ALA A 6 1.56 5.04 24.40
N GLY A 7 1.91 5.57 25.58
CA GLY A 7 1.97 4.80 26.83
C GLY A 7 3.05 3.72 26.84
N VAL A 8 4.18 3.96 26.14
CA VAL A 8 5.26 2.97 25.98
C VAL A 8 6.63 3.61 26.17
N ASP A 9 7.57 2.80 26.66
CA ASP A 9 8.98 3.13 26.70
C ASP A 9 9.67 2.49 25.48
N ALA A 10 10.23 3.30 24.59
CA ALA A 10 10.94 2.82 23.43
C ALA A 10 12.26 3.57 23.22
N ASN A 11 13.23 2.88 22.63
CA ASN A 11 14.48 3.52 22.24
C ASN A 11 14.26 4.23 20.88
N PRO A 12 14.51 5.55 20.77
CA PRO A 12 14.40 6.27 19.49
C PRO A 12 15.17 5.63 18.33
N ILE A 13 16.34 5.04 18.63
CA ILE A 13 17.14 4.35 17.61
C ILE A 13 16.38 3.13 17.07
N SER A 14 15.70 2.36 17.93
CA SER A 14 14.90 1.21 17.47
C SER A 14 13.69 1.63 16.63
N LEU A 15 13.08 2.78 16.92
CA LEU A 15 12.02 3.36 16.09
C LEU A 15 12.53 3.74 14.70
N ILE A 16 13.69 4.40 14.63
CA ILE A 16 14.33 4.75 13.36
C ILE A 16 14.71 3.50 12.57
N LEU A 17 15.33 2.50 13.20
CA LEU A 17 15.73 1.25 12.53
C LEU A 17 14.52 0.48 12.01
N TRP A 18 13.44 0.41 12.80
CA TRP A 18 12.19 -0.19 12.37
C TRP A 18 11.58 0.59 11.19
N GLY A 19 11.55 1.92 11.27
CA GLY A 19 11.12 2.79 10.18
C GLY A 19 11.92 2.56 8.90
N ILE A 20 13.27 2.44 8.99
CA ILE A 20 14.14 2.11 7.84
C ILE A 20 13.72 0.77 7.22
N PHE A 21 13.49 -0.25 8.03
CA PHE A 21 13.05 -1.56 7.55
C PHE A 21 11.68 -1.49 6.87
N VAL A 22 10.69 -0.83 7.49
CA VAL A 22 9.35 -0.63 6.94
C VAL A 22 9.41 0.13 5.61
N GLY A 23 10.14 1.25 5.56
CA GLY A 23 10.29 2.07 4.36
C GLY A 23 11.00 1.32 3.22
N TYR A 24 12.03 0.54 3.56
CA TYR A 24 12.75 -0.30 2.61
C TYR A 24 11.84 -1.36 2.00
N VAL A 25 11.10 -2.12 2.81
CA VAL A 25 10.18 -3.17 2.35
C VAL A 25 9.02 -2.57 1.55
N PHE A 26 8.43 -1.47 2.03
CA PHE A 26 7.33 -0.78 1.35
C PHE A 26 7.73 -0.33 -0.06
N THR A 27 8.88 0.29 -0.20
CA THR A 27 9.38 0.78 -1.49
C THR A 27 9.81 -0.35 -2.43
N SER A 28 10.37 -1.43 -1.89
CA SER A 28 10.88 -2.55 -2.70
C SER A 28 9.80 -3.54 -3.15
N VAL A 29 8.75 -3.74 -2.36
CA VAL A 29 7.68 -4.73 -2.61
C VAL A 29 6.33 -4.08 -2.92
N GLY A 30 6.17 -2.81 -2.57
CA GLY A 30 5.02 -1.98 -2.95
C GLY A 30 3.73 -2.19 -2.14
N ALA A 31 3.62 -3.21 -1.30
CA ALA A 31 2.30 -3.59 -0.77
C ALA A 31 2.19 -3.77 0.75
N ALA A 32 3.24 -4.11 1.46
CA ALA A 32 3.12 -4.62 2.82
C ALA A 32 3.66 -3.70 3.93
N GLY A 33 4.13 -2.51 3.59
CA GLY A 33 4.72 -1.58 4.57
C GLY A 33 3.77 -1.21 5.71
N GLY A 34 2.49 -0.95 5.40
CA GLY A 34 1.51 -0.64 6.43
C GLY A 34 1.20 -1.80 7.38
N ILE A 35 1.27 -3.04 6.88
CA ILE A 35 1.11 -4.23 7.74
C ILE A 35 2.31 -4.36 8.67
N LEU A 36 3.53 -4.19 8.15
CA LEU A 36 4.75 -4.23 8.96
C LEU A 36 4.78 -3.10 9.99
N ALA A 37 4.36 -1.88 9.64
CA ALA A 37 4.22 -0.79 10.59
C ALA A 37 3.29 -1.18 11.75
N GLY A 38 2.11 -1.76 11.44
CA GLY A 38 1.18 -2.24 12.45
C GLY A 38 1.76 -3.33 13.35
N VAL A 39 2.54 -4.24 12.77
CA VAL A 39 3.27 -5.27 13.55
C VAL A 39 4.28 -4.64 14.49
N GLY A 40 5.04 -3.66 14.02
CA GLY A 40 5.98 -2.92 14.86
C GLY A 40 5.29 -2.27 16.05
N HIS A 41 4.25 -1.50 15.77
CA HIS A 41 3.47 -0.84 16.80
C HIS A 41 2.91 -1.81 17.85
N MET A 42 2.33 -2.92 17.43
CA MET A 42 1.67 -3.86 18.34
C MET A 42 2.62 -4.85 19.02
N SER A 43 3.57 -5.43 18.26
CA SER A 43 4.40 -6.54 18.76
C SER A 43 5.79 -6.13 19.21
N LEU A 44 6.39 -5.11 18.59
CA LEU A 44 7.75 -4.66 18.93
C LEU A 44 7.71 -3.57 20.00
N PHE A 45 6.83 -2.58 19.81
CA PHE A 45 6.75 -1.42 20.71
C PHE A 45 5.62 -1.53 21.74
N GLY A 46 4.71 -2.48 21.59
CA GLY A 46 3.71 -2.82 22.60
C GLY A 46 2.58 -1.80 22.77
N LEU A 47 2.24 -1.02 21.73
CA LEU A 47 1.10 -0.11 21.76
C LEU A 47 -0.19 -0.88 22.03
N LYS A 48 -0.97 -0.44 23.04
CA LYS A 48 -2.19 -1.12 23.50
C LYS A 48 -3.47 -0.52 22.97
N ASN A 49 -3.42 0.65 22.35
CA ASN A 49 -4.59 1.35 21.81
C ASN A 49 -4.69 1.13 20.31
N ALA A 50 -5.63 0.26 19.89
CA ALA A 50 -5.85 -0.03 18.48
C ALA A 50 -6.26 1.21 17.67
N ASN A 51 -7.03 2.13 18.24
CA ASN A 51 -7.46 3.36 17.57
C ASN A 51 -6.31 4.39 17.39
N MET A 52 -5.22 4.25 18.14
CA MET A 52 -3.99 5.01 17.90
C MET A 52 -3.12 4.32 16.82
N VAL A 53 -2.95 3.01 16.91
CA VAL A 53 -2.13 2.22 15.98
C VAL A 53 -2.57 2.43 14.53
N LYS A 54 -3.88 2.38 14.25
CA LYS A 54 -4.44 2.45 12.89
C LYS A 54 -4.08 3.73 12.13
N PRO A 55 -4.38 4.95 12.64
CA PRO A 55 -3.99 6.17 11.95
C PRO A 55 -2.47 6.37 11.93
N MET A 56 -1.72 5.97 12.96
CA MET A 56 -0.25 6.03 12.96
C MET A 56 0.34 5.19 11.82
N ASN A 57 -0.12 3.95 11.64
CA ASN A 57 0.30 3.11 10.51
C ASN A 57 0.01 3.77 9.16
N GLN A 58 -1.18 4.37 9.00
CA GLN A 58 -1.56 5.02 7.74
C GLN A 58 -0.70 6.25 7.45
N ILE A 59 -0.31 7.01 8.48
CA ILE A 59 0.60 8.16 8.31
C ILE A 59 1.95 7.69 7.76
N LEU A 60 2.51 6.59 8.26
CA LEU A 60 3.75 6.03 7.73
C LEU A 60 3.61 5.62 6.26
N THR A 61 2.45 5.10 5.86
CA THR A 61 2.21 4.69 4.47
C THR A 61 1.96 5.85 3.52
N LEU A 62 1.64 7.06 4.01
CA LEU A 62 1.42 8.25 3.18
C LEU A 62 2.71 8.88 2.63
N VAL A 63 3.86 8.57 3.20
CA VAL A 63 5.16 9.13 2.73
C VAL A 63 5.35 8.88 1.23
N SER A 64 5.16 7.65 0.77
CA SER A 64 5.31 7.28 -0.63
C SER A 64 4.26 7.95 -1.56
N PRO A 65 2.96 7.93 -1.25
CA PRO A 65 1.93 8.65 -1.99
C PRO A 65 2.18 10.16 -2.13
N ILE A 66 2.57 10.83 -1.06
CA ILE A 66 2.82 12.27 -1.08
C ILE A 66 3.95 12.62 -2.06
N VAL A 67 5.06 11.87 -2.02
CA VAL A 67 6.21 12.11 -2.88
C VAL A 67 5.98 11.59 -4.30
N GLY A 68 5.35 10.42 -4.43
CA GLY A 68 5.18 9.74 -5.72
C GLY A 68 4.11 10.36 -6.61
N THR A 69 2.99 10.84 -6.06
CA THR A 69 1.87 11.36 -6.85
C THR A 69 2.28 12.48 -7.83
N PRO A 70 3.01 13.55 -7.41
CA PRO A 70 3.44 14.60 -8.33
C PRO A 70 4.34 14.08 -9.45
N LEU A 71 5.23 13.12 -9.15
CA LEU A 71 6.13 12.53 -10.15
C LEU A 71 5.34 11.72 -11.18
N TYR A 72 4.44 10.86 -10.74
CA TYR A 72 3.63 10.01 -11.61
C TYR A 72 2.64 10.82 -12.48
N LEU A 73 2.13 11.95 -11.98
CA LEU A 73 1.34 12.87 -12.78
C LEU A 73 2.18 13.49 -13.91
N ARG A 74 3.40 13.94 -13.61
CA ARG A 74 4.31 14.50 -14.61
C ARG A 74 4.72 13.48 -15.67
N GLU A 75 4.90 12.24 -15.28
CA GLU A 75 5.26 11.12 -16.16
C GLU A 75 4.08 10.52 -16.92
N LYS A 76 2.86 11.07 -16.79
CA LYS A 76 1.61 10.52 -17.35
C LYS A 76 1.40 9.02 -17.06
N ARG A 77 1.72 8.60 -15.85
CA ARG A 77 1.57 7.23 -15.36
C ARG A 77 0.25 6.98 -14.61
N ILE A 78 -0.58 8.00 -14.46
CA ILE A 78 -1.84 7.91 -13.72
C ILE A 78 -3.00 7.84 -14.71
N VAL A 79 -3.79 6.79 -14.60
CA VAL A 79 -5.09 6.70 -15.26
C VAL A 79 -6.09 7.50 -14.41
N VAL A 80 -6.16 8.81 -14.66
CA VAL A 80 -6.88 9.76 -13.80
C VAL A 80 -8.34 9.36 -13.55
N PRO A 81 -9.17 8.95 -14.54
CA PRO A 81 -10.54 8.51 -14.27
C PRO A 81 -10.60 7.26 -13.37
N THR A 82 -9.65 6.33 -13.51
CA THR A 82 -9.54 5.16 -12.62
C THR A 82 -9.19 5.62 -11.19
N ALA A 83 -8.22 6.52 -11.06
CA ALA A 83 -7.82 7.04 -9.75
C ALA A 83 -8.94 7.80 -9.06
N ILE A 84 -9.75 8.58 -9.81
CA ILE A 84 -10.94 9.28 -9.31
C ILE A 84 -11.99 8.26 -8.85
N ALA A 85 -12.33 7.27 -9.67
CA ALA A 85 -13.33 6.25 -9.32
C ALA A 85 -12.91 5.45 -8.09
N LEU A 86 -11.65 4.98 -8.03
CA LEU A 86 -11.08 4.33 -6.84
C LEU A 86 -11.07 5.27 -5.63
N GLY A 87 -10.72 6.54 -5.82
CA GLY A 87 -10.64 7.54 -4.76
C GLY A 87 -12.02 7.88 -4.18
N LEU A 88 -13.05 8.07 -5.02
CA LEU A 88 -14.42 8.32 -4.56
C LEU A 88 -14.99 7.12 -3.80
N GLY A 89 -14.85 5.90 -4.34
CA GLY A 89 -15.17 4.68 -3.60
C GLY A 89 -14.32 4.57 -2.32
N GLY A 90 -13.06 4.96 -2.41
CA GLY A 90 -12.10 4.99 -1.30
C GLY A 90 -12.50 5.94 -0.18
N ILE A 91 -13.04 7.12 -0.47
CA ILE A 91 -13.56 8.06 0.55
C ILE A 91 -14.69 7.41 1.33
N VAL A 92 -15.70 6.91 0.62
CA VAL A 92 -16.86 6.26 1.26
C VAL A 92 -16.43 5.04 2.07
N GLY A 93 -15.58 4.18 1.47
CA GLY A 93 -15.06 2.99 2.14
C GLY A 93 -14.20 3.31 3.36
N ALA A 94 -13.37 4.35 3.28
CA ALA A 94 -12.52 4.77 4.38
C ALA A 94 -13.34 5.31 5.57
N LEU A 95 -14.39 6.10 5.31
CA LEU A 95 -15.32 6.56 6.36
C LEU A 95 -16.02 5.38 7.03
N ILE A 96 -16.59 4.46 6.26
CA ILE A 96 -17.25 3.25 6.78
C ILE A 96 -16.25 2.40 7.57
N GLY A 97 -15.09 2.06 6.97
CA GLY A 97 -14.11 1.17 7.57
C GLY A 97 -13.51 1.72 8.87
N SER A 98 -13.12 2.99 8.90
CA SER A 98 -12.56 3.62 10.11
C SER A 98 -13.62 3.78 11.20
N THR A 99 -14.87 4.14 10.88
CA THR A 99 -15.96 4.28 11.85
C THR A 99 -16.33 2.93 12.46
N LEU A 100 -16.54 1.90 11.64
CA LEU A 100 -16.81 0.54 12.14
C LEU A 100 -15.64 0.02 12.98
N SER A 101 -14.42 0.23 12.52
CA SER A 101 -13.24 -0.24 13.23
C SER A 101 -12.98 0.51 14.55
N SER A 102 -13.30 1.80 14.62
CA SER A 102 -13.13 2.58 15.85
C SER A 102 -14.05 2.12 16.99
N SER A 103 -15.20 1.55 16.65
CA SER A 103 -16.16 1.01 17.60
C SER A 103 -15.98 -0.49 17.83
N LEU A 104 -16.00 -1.32 16.79
CA LEU A 104 -15.98 -2.78 16.87
C LEU A 104 -14.59 -3.36 17.16
N LEU A 105 -13.54 -2.71 16.69
CA LEU A 105 -12.14 -3.12 16.81
C LEU A 105 -11.35 -2.14 17.68
N LYS A 106 -11.99 -1.58 18.70
CA LYS A 106 -11.38 -0.63 19.64
C LYS A 106 -10.35 -1.31 20.53
N GLU A 107 -10.67 -2.51 20.99
CA GLU A 107 -9.82 -3.27 21.89
C GLU A 107 -8.77 -4.08 21.11
N MET A 108 -7.56 -4.15 21.64
CA MET A 108 -6.47 -4.90 21.02
C MET A 108 -6.79 -6.40 20.92
N LYS A 109 -7.53 -6.95 21.88
CA LYS A 109 -7.98 -8.35 21.87
C LYS A 109 -8.87 -8.71 20.68
N THR A 110 -9.66 -7.77 20.18
CA THR A 110 -10.52 -7.95 19.00
C THR A 110 -9.79 -7.57 17.72
N PHE A 111 -8.95 -6.54 17.79
CA PHE A 111 -8.22 -6.04 16.62
C PHE A 111 -7.11 -6.97 16.14
N GLN A 112 -6.30 -7.52 17.06
CA GLN A 112 -5.18 -8.40 16.70
C GLN A 112 -5.60 -9.64 15.91
N PRO A 113 -6.62 -10.43 16.32
CA PRO A 113 -7.09 -11.56 15.52
C PRO A 113 -7.63 -11.17 14.14
N TYR A 114 -8.41 -10.09 14.07
CA TYR A 114 -8.90 -9.57 12.79
C TYR A 114 -7.74 -9.17 11.88
N PHE A 115 -6.76 -8.43 12.40
CA PHE A 115 -5.53 -8.07 11.69
C PHE A 115 -4.76 -9.33 11.25
N GLY A 116 -4.68 -10.33 12.12
CA GLY A 116 -4.03 -11.62 11.85
C GLY A 116 -4.65 -12.39 10.70
N ILE A 117 -5.98 -12.52 10.68
CA ILE A 117 -6.71 -13.22 9.60
C ILE A 117 -6.44 -12.55 8.25
N VAL A 118 -6.54 -11.23 8.18
CA VAL A 118 -6.29 -10.50 6.93
C VAL A 118 -4.81 -10.61 6.54
N THR A 119 -3.89 -10.52 7.50
CA THR A 119 -2.45 -10.68 7.27
C THR A 119 -2.11 -12.06 6.73
N LEU A 120 -2.74 -13.14 7.23
CA LEU A 120 -2.63 -14.50 6.67
C LEU A 120 -3.09 -14.55 5.21
N GLY A 121 -4.26 -13.99 4.91
CA GLY A 121 -4.79 -13.94 3.55
C GLY A 121 -3.82 -13.21 2.59
N ILE A 122 -3.22 -12.12 3.03
CA ILE A 122 -2.22 -11.35 2.26
C ILE A 122 -0.92 -12.16 2.09
N SER A 123 -0.46 -12.82 3.15
CA SER A 123 0.71 -13.70 3.09
C SER A 123 0.55 -14.79 2.04
N LEU A 124 -0.59 -15.51 2.05
CA LEU A 124 -0.92 -16.53 1.07
C LEU A 124 -1.01 -15.95 -0.36
N ARG A 125 -1.56 -14.75 -0.50
CA ARG A 125 -1.61 -14.04 -1.78
C ARG A 125 -0.21 -13.72 -2.31
N ILE A 126 0.68 -13.18 -1.47
CA ILE A 126 2.07 -12.87 -1.85
C ILE A 126 2.82 -14.17 -2.20
N ALA A 127 2.63 -15.24 -1.43
CA ALA A 127 3.20 -16.54 -1.72
C ALA A 127 2.72 -17.07 -3.09
N TYR A 128 1.44 -16.95 -3.40
CA TYR A 128 0.88 -17.32 -4.71
C TYR A 128 1.51 -16.52 -5.86
N GLU A 129 1.75 -15.21 -5.68
CA GLU A 129 2.43 -14.38 -6.67
C GLU A 129 3.87 -14.84 -6.97
N CYS A 130 4.52 -15.52 -6.04
CA CYS A 130 5.85 -16.08 -6.22
C CYS A 130 5.84 -17.40 -7.02
N THR A 131 4.68 -18.02 -7.29
CA THR A 131 4.56 -19.27 -8.04
C THR A 131 4.84 -19.10 -9.53
N ALA A 132 5.28 -20.17 -10.18
CA ALA A 132 5.48 -20.18 -11.63
C ALA A 132 4.16 -19.98 -12.40
N LYS A 133 3.04 -20.52 -11.89
CA LYS A 133 1.71 -20.39 -12.46
C LYS A 133 1.28 -18.92 -12.58
N PHE A 134 1.39 -18.16 -11.49
CA PHE A 134 1.05 -16.73 -11.50
C PHE A 134 1.97 -15.94 -12.43
N ARG A 135 3.28 -16.17 -12.39
CA ARG A 135 4.25 -15.49 -13.27
C ARG A 135 3.99 -15.75 -14.75
N ASN A 136 3.59 -16.97 -15.08
CA ASN A 136 3.26 -17.32 -16.47
C ASN A 136 1.97 -16.64 -16.93
N SER A 137 0.98 -16.45 -16.06
CA SER A 137 -0.24 -15.70 -16.41
C SER A 137 0.01 -14.20 -16.61
N GLN A 138 1.10 -13.65 -16.10
CA GLN A 138 1.47 -12.23 -16.20
C GLN A 138 2.50 -11.94 -17.29
N LYS A 139 2.81 -12.90 -18.19
CA LYS A 139 3.85 -12.70 -19.22
C LYS A 139 3.54 -11.55 -20.17
N SER A 140 2.29 -11.36 -20.59
CA SER A 140 1.88 -10.27 -21.49
C SER A 140 2.00 -8.91 -20.80
N VAL A 141 1.54 -8.81 -19.55
CA VAL A 141 1.67 -7.60 -18.73
C VAL A 141 3.14 -7.23 -18.51
N LYS A 142 3.98 -8.25 -18.26
CA LYS A 142 5.42 -8.06 -18.10
C LYS A 142 6.06 -7.57 -19.40
N ALA A 143 5.73 -8.17 -20.55
CA ALA A 143 6.24 -7.73 -21.86
C ALA A 143 5.88 -6.25 -22.15
N ALA A 144 4.65 -5.82 -21.84
CA ALA A 144 4.24 -4.43 -21.97
C ALA A 144 5.05 -3.48 -21.07
N ASN A 145 5.31 -3.91 -19.81
CA ASN A 145 6.16 -3.15 -18.89
C ASN A 145 7.60 -3.03 -19.38
N ASP A 146 8.18 -4.13 -19.85
CA ASP A 146 9.57 -4.18 -20.34
C ASP A 146 9.73 -3.30 -21.60
N THR A 147 8.76 -3.36 -22.52
CA THR A 147 8.72 -2.50 -23.72
C THR A 147 8.66 -1.02 -23.35
N PHE A 148 7.78 -0.66 -22.42
CA PHE A 148 7.67 0.72 -21.95
C PHE A 148 8.94 1.18 -21.22
N ALA A 149 9.51 0.35 -20.34
CA ALA A 149 10.74 0.68 -19.61
C ALA A 149 11.93 0.89 -20.57
N ALA A 150 12.05 0.05 -21.62
CA ALA A 150 13.06 0.21 -22.67
C ALA A 150 12.90 1.54 -23.39
N LYS A 151 11.67 1.91 -23.77
CA LYS A 151 11.37 3.18 -24.44
C LYS A 151 11.67 4.39 -23.57
N VAL A 152 11.32 4.34 -22.27
CA VAL A 152 11.67 5.39 -21.30
C VAL A 152 13.19 5.57 -21.21
N LYS A 153 13.93 4.46 -21.19
CA LYS A 153 15.40 4.50 -21.13
C LYS A 153 16.01 5.13 -22.40
N GLU A 154 15.48 4.79 -23.57
CA GLU A 154 15.85 5.37 -24.87
C GLU A 154 15.60 6.88 -24.89
N LEU A 155 14.39 7.32 -24.49
CA LEU A 155 14.02 8.74 -24.44
C LEU A 155 14.85 9.54 -23.44
N LYS A 156 15.22 8.94 -22.31
CA LYS A 156 16.14 9.56 -21.35
C LYS A 156 17.55 9.74 -21.94
N ALA A 157 18.04 8.73 -22.65
CA ALA A 157 19.37 8.77 -23.25
C ALA A 157 19.46 9.78 -24.40
N SER A 158 18.38 9.97 -25.16
CA SER A 158 18.29 10.91 -26.27
C SER A 158 17.88 12.34 -25.86
N GLY A 159 17.62 12.60 -24.59
CA GLY A 159 17.17 13.92 -24.10
C GLY A 159 15.73 14.28 -24.51
N LYS A 160 14.99 13.35 -25.11
CA LYS A 160 13.65 13.56 -25.69
C LYS A 160 12.50 13.18 -24.74
N MET A 161 12.63 13.49 -23.45
CA MET A 161 11.60 13.16 -22.44
C MET A 161 10.22 13.77 -22.73
N ASN A 162 10.12 14.79 -23.58
CA ASN A 162 8.82 15.34 -23.98
C ASN A 162 7.98 14.34 -24.82
N GLU A 163 8.64 13.43 -25.56
CA GLU A 163 7.96 12.37 -26.32
C GLU A 163 7.37 11.28 -25.41
N LEU A 164 7.74 11.22 -24.13
CA LEU A 164 7.12 10.33 -23.15
C LEU A 164 5.61 10.60 -22.98
N LYS A 165 5.18 11.84 -23.25
CA LYS A 165 3.77 12.23 -23.23
C LYS A 165 2.92 11.52 -24.28
N GLU A 166 3.52 11.11 -25.39
CA GLU A 166 2.84 10.40 -26.48
C GLU A 166 2.64 8.91 -26.16
N ILE A 167 3.57 8.35 -25.39
CA ILE A 167 3.56 6.92 -24.98
C ILE A 167 2.78 6.71 -23.69
N GLY A 168 2.56 7.77 -22.89
CA GLY A 168 1.81 7.75 -21.65
C GLY A 168 0.33 7.44 -21.83
N VAL A 169 -0.43 7.58 -20.73
CA VAL A 169 -1.88 7.34 -20.74
C VAL A 169 -2.58 8.40 -21.60
N ASN A 170 -3.29 7.94 -22.65
CA ASN A 170 -4.12 8.77 -23.53
C ASN A 170 -5.55 8.20 -23.57
N PHE A 171 -6.55 9.03 -23.23
CA PHE A 171 -7.95 8.60 -23.16
C PHE A 171 -8.62 8.66 -24.54
N LYS A 172 -9.36 7.59 -24.87
CA LYS A 172 -10.25 7.54 -26.04
C LYS A 172 -11.71 7.75 -25.66
N LYS A 173 -12.13 7.18 -24.52
CA LYS A 173 -13.50 7.27 -24.02
C LYS A 173 -13.50 7.35 -22.50
N ILE A 174 -14.28 8.28 -21.94
CA ILE A 174 -14.47 8.46 -20.50
C ILE A 174 -15.98 8.36 -20.21
N GLY A 175 -16.37 7.51 -19.24
CA GLY A 175 -17.77 7.28 -18.87
C GLY A 175 -17.89 6.07 -17.96
N ILE A 176 -19.02 5.36 -18.03
CA ILE A 176 -19.18 4.08 -17.32
C ILE A 176 -18.20 3.04 -17.88
N GLN A 177 -18.12 2.95 -19.21
CA GLN A 177 -17.08 2.17 -19.91
C GLN A 177 -15.99 3.13 -20.34
N ASN A 178 -14.79 2.92 -19.81
CA ASN A 178 -13.62 3.74 -20.08
C ASN A 178 -12.65 3.00 -21.00
N THR A 179 -12.07 3.74 -21.93
CA THR A 179 -11.05 3.23 -22.85
C THR A 179 -9.88 4.20 -22.89
N PHE A 180 -8.68 3.67 -22.73
CA PHE A 180 -7.45 4.43 -22.87
C PHE A 180 -6.37 3.62 -23.58
N THR A 181 -5.39 4.30 -24.13
CA THR A 181 -4.19 3.68 -24.69
C THR A 181 -2.98 3.99 -23.82
N PHE A 182 -2.10 3.00 -23.72
CA PHE A 182 -0.80 3.14 -23.07
C PHE A 182 0.23 2.29 -23.79
N ALA A 183 1.36 2.87 -24.17
CA ALA A 183 2.42 2.21 -24.94
C ALA A 183 1.89 1.50 -26.21
N GLY A 184 0.93 2.10 -26.90
CA GLY A 184 0.32 1.55 -28.10
C GLY A 184 -0.72 0.45 -27.88
N GLN A 185 -0.96 0.03 -26.65
CA GLN A 185 -1.99 -0.96 -26.29
C GLN A 185 -3.25 -0.29 -25.77
N GLU A 186 -4.43 -0.88 -26.08
CA GLU A 186 -5.72 -0.39 -25.64
C GLU A 186 -6.22 -1.17 -24.43
N PHE A 187 -6.74 -0.44 -23.45
CA PHE A 187 -7.28 -0.97 -22.21
C PHE A 187 -8.71 -0.48 -22.01
N ASN A 188 -9.60 -1.42 -21.66
CA ASN A 188 -11.01 -1.17 -21.40
C ASN A 188 -11.36 -1.58 -19.96
N TYR A 189 -12.15 -0.77 -19.27
CA TYR A 189 -12.62 -1.10 -17.93
C TYR A 189 -13.94 -0.42 -17.59
N ASN A 190 -14.68 -1.01 -16.63
CA ASN A 190 -15.93 -0.46 -16.13
C ASN A 190 -15.67 0.39 -14.89
N GLY A 191 -16.05 1.66 -14.92
CA GLY A 191 -15.85 2.62 -13.82
C GLY A 191 -16.62 2.27 -12.54
N ILE A 192 -17.79 1.63 -12.65
CA ILE A 192 -18.58 1.19 -11.50
C ILE A 192 -17.84 0.06 -10.75
N THR A 193 -17.29 -0.91 -11.48
CA THR A 193 -16.49 -1.99 -10.87
C THR A 193 -15.29 -1.41 -10.14
N VAL A 194 -14.64 -0.42 -10.71
CA VAL A 194 -13.50 0.27 -10.11
C VAL A 194 -13.91 1.02 -8.84
N PHE A 195 -15.03 1.74 -8.87
CA PHE A 195 -15.58 2.43 -7.68
C PHE A 195 -15.88 1.44 -6.55
N ILE A 196 -16.61 0.35 -6.84
CA ILE A 196 -16.93 -0.70 -5.85
C ILE A 196 -15.65 -1.31 -5.28
N THR A 197 -14.64 -1.54 -6.11
CA THR A 197 -13.35 -2.06 -5.64
C THR A 197 -12.67 -1.06 -4.71
N GLY A 198 -12.64 0.23 -5.07
CA GLY A 198 -12.11 1.28 -4.22
C GLY A 198 -12.80 1.32 -2.85
N LEU A 199 -14.13 1.20 -2.85
CA LEU A 199 -14.95 1.15 -1.64
C LEU A 199 -14.59 -0.07 -0.75
N LEU A 200 -14.60 -1.28 -1.30
CA LEU A 200 -14.33 -2.51 -0.54
C LEU A 200 -12.89 -2.55 -0.02
N VAL A 201 -11.94 -2.19 -0.86
CA VAL A 201 -10.52 -2.13 -0.45
C VAL A 201 -10.32 -1.09 0.65
N ALA A 202 -10.95 0.07 0.54
CA ALA A 202 -10.82 1.11 1.56
C ALA A 202 -11.50 0.74 2.88
N ILE A 203 -12.63 0.03 2.88
CA ILE A 203 -13.23 -0.51 4.11
C ILE A 203 -12.21 -1.38 4.84
N LEU A 204 -11.60 -2.35 4.15
CA LEU A 204 -10.62 -3.25 4.76
C LEU A 204 -9.35 -2.50 5.19
N SER A 205 -8.80 -1.65 4.32
CA SER A 205 -7.54 -0.95 4.62
C SER A 205 -7.68 0.08 5.73
N ALA A 206 -8.80 0.81 5.78
CA ALA A 206 -9.07 1.76 6.85
C ALA A 206 -9.35 1.05 8.18
N SER A 207 -10.07 -0.08 8.16
CA SER A 207 -10.34 -0.86 9.38
C SER A 207 -9.06 -1.44 10.00
N LEU A 208 -8.07 -1.77 9.18
CA LEU A 208 -6.77 -2.28 9.63
C LEU A 208 -5.73 -1.18 9.90
N GLY A 209 -5.91 0.00 9.30
CA GLY A 209 -4.91 1.05 9.34
C GLY A 209 -3.66 0.77 8.50
N VAL A 210 -3.77 0.04 7.38
CA VAL A 210 -2.56 -0.43 6.64
C VAL A 210 -2.36 0.21 5.27
N GLY A 211 -3.26 1.10 4.84
CA GLY A 211 -3.25 1.65 3.47
C GLY A 211 -3.73 0.63 2.43
N GLY A 212 -4.29 1.11 1.30
CA GLY A 212 -4.98 0.26 0.33
C GLY A 212 -4.11 -0.49 -0.67
N GLY A 213 -2.80 -0.19 -0.74
CA GLY A 213 -1.92 -0.68 -1.81
C GLY A 213 -1.84 -2.19 -1.96
N PHE A 214 -1.93 -2.90 -0.86
CA PHE A 214 -1.83 -4.37 -0.82
C PHE A 214 -2.96 -5.11 -1.56
N LEU A 215 -4.12 -4.47 -1.75
CA LEU A 215 -5.24 -5.01 -2.53
C LEU A 215 -5.43 -4.32 -3.87
N LEU A 216 -5.20 -2.99 -3.96
CA LEU A 216 -5.37 -2.24 -5.20
C LEU A 216 -4.40 -2.70 -6.29
N VAL A 217 -3.14 -2.93 -5.93
CA VAL A 217 -2.12 -3.39 -6.91
C VAL A 217 -2.49 -4.75 -7.52
N PRO A 218 -2.78 -5.82 -6.74
CA PRO A 218 -3.24 -7.08 -7.30
C PRO A 218 -4.53 -6.97 -8.12
N PHE A 219 -5.49 -6.18 -7.69
CA PHE A 219 -6.73 -5.98 -8.43
C PHE A 219 -6.45 -5.36 -9.81
N MET A 220 -5.70 -4.28 -9.86
CA MET A 220 -5.41 -3.60 -11.12
C MET A 220 -4.56 -4.44 -12.07
N THR A 221 -3.60 -5.22 -11.53
CA THR A 221 -2.74 -6.08 -12.36
C THR A 221 -3.43 -7.37 -12.80
N SER A 222 -4.15 -8.05 -11.89
CA SER A 222 -4.68 -9.39 -12.14
C SER A 222 -6.11 -9.39 -12.68
N VAL A 223 -6.93 -8.39 -12.31
CA VAL A 223 -8.33 -8.30 -12.75
C VAL A 223 -8.47 -7.36 -13.94
N MET A 224 -7.85 -6.16 -13.85
CA MET A 224 -7.92 -5.17 -14.94
C MET A 224 -6.85 -5.40 -16.02
N GLY A 225 -5.82 -6.20 -15.74
CA GLY A 225 -4.71 -6.46 -16.68
C GLY A 225 -3.83 -5.24 -16.94
N PHE A 226 -3.82 -4.25 -16.04
CA PHE A 226 -3.05 -3.04 -16.24
C PHE A 226 -1.55 -3.29 -16.01
N PRO A 227 -0.68 -2.71 -16.86
CA PRO A 227 0.76 -2.73 -16.67
C PRO A 227 1.16 -2.11 -15.33
N MET A 228 2.14 -2.71 -14.65
CA MET A 228 2.59 -2.29 -13.32
C MET A 228 2.95 -0.81 -13.27
N TYR A 229 3.48 -0.27 -14.37
CA TYR A 229 3.89 1.12 -14.51
C TYR A 229 2.76 2.13 -14.25
N ILE A 230 1.55 1.84 -14.77
CA ILE A 230 0.37 2.69 -14.53
C ILE A 230 -0.36 2.31 -13.25
N VAL A 231 -0.25 1.04 -12.81
CA VAL A 231 -0.82 0.58 -11.55
C VAL A 231 -0.21 1.32 -10.37
N GLU A 232 1.12 1.44 -10.32
CA GLU A 232 1.84 2.17 -9.27
C GLU A 232 1.34 3.62 -9.16
N GLY A 233 1.34 4.36 -10.28
CA GLY A 233 0.89 5.76 -10.27
C GLY A 233 -0.59 5.91 -9.90
N THR A 234 -1.46 5.07 -10.46
CA THR A 234 -2.91 5.16 -10.24
C THR A 234 -3.31 4.77 -8.81
N SER A 235 -2.70 3.71 -8.26
CA SER A 235 -2.97 3.27 -6.88
C SER A 235 -2.49 4.27 -5.85
N VAL A 236 -1.33 4.88 -6.06
CA VAL A 236 -0.73 5.86 -5.14
C VAL A 236 -1.65 7.06 -4.92
N LEU A 237 -2.24 7.62 -6.00
CA LEU A 237 -3.19 8.72 -5.87
C LEU A 237 -4.46 8.30 -5.12
N SER A 238 -4.97 7.10 -5.39
CA SER A 238 -6.15 6.57 -4.69
C SER A 238 -5.88 6.31 -3.21
N ILE A 239 -4.70 5.79 -2.87
CA ILE A 239 -4.26 5.56 -1.49
C ILE A 239 -4.12 6.90 -0.75
N LEU A 240 -3.55 7.93 -1.40
CA LEU A 240 -3.41 9.24 -0.81
C LEU A 240 -4.78 9.77 -0.35
N VAL A 241 -5.79 9.68 -1.21
CA VAL A 241 -7.15 10.15 -0.91
C VAL A 241 -7.81 9.32 0.19
N SER A 242 -7.84 7.99 0.05
CA SER A 242 -8.53 7.10 0.99
C SER A 242 -7.87 7.06 2.37
N SER A 243 -6.54 7.02 2.43
CA SER A 243 -5.82 7.00 3.71
C SER A 243 -5.91 8.36 4.43
N SER A 244 -5.83 9.48 3.70
CA SER A 244 -6.05 10.80 4.30
C SER A 244 -7.46 10.92 4.89
N THR A 245 -8.49 10.45 4.16
CA THR A 245 -9.87 10.42 4.65
C THR A 245 -9.99 9.57 5.93
N SER A 246 -9.39 8.39 5.95
CA SER A 246 -9.41 7.51 7.11
C SER A 246 -8.71 8.12 8.33
N ILE A 247 -7.53 8.71 8.14
CA ILE A 247 -6.79 9.39 9.22
C ILE A 247 -7.63 10.53 9.81
N LEU A 248 -8.15 11.41 8.95
CA LEU A 248 -8.98 12.53 9.39
C LEU A 248 -10.23 12.05 10.15
N ASN A 249 -10.86 10.95 9.69
CA ASN A 249 -12.01 10.37 10.38
C ASN A 249 -11.63 9.78 11.75
N TYR A 250 -10.49 9.09 11.88
CA TYR A 250 -9.99 8.63 13.19
C TYR A 250 -9.73 9.79 14.13
N LEU A 251 -9.10 10.86 13.65
CA LEU A 251 -8.85 12.06 14.45
C LEU A 251 -10.14 12.75 14.88
N SER A 252 -11.14 12.87 14.00
CA SER A 252 -12.44 13.44 14.34
C SER A 252 -13.21 12.64 15.39
N MET A 253 -12.95 11.33 15.48
CA MET A 253 -13.49 10.43 16.50
C MET A 253 -12.67 10.44 17.81
N GLY A 254 -11.68 11.33 17.95
CA GLY A 254 -10.86 11.47 19.16
C GLY A 254 -9.68 10.52 19.27
N SER A 255 -9.26 9.89 18.17
CA SER A 255 -8.01 9.10 18.18
C SER A 255 -6.79 10.00 18.38
N ALA A 256 -5.98 9.71 19.38
CA ALA A 256 -4.73 10.43 19.62
C ALA A 256 -3.59 9.92 18.74
N LEU A 257 -2.64 10.80 18.42
CA LEU A 257 -1.39 10.46 17.75
C LEU A 257 -0.21 10.86 18.63
N ASP A 258 0.73 9.97 18.82
CA ASP A 258 2.02 10.34 19.42
C ASP A 258 2.95 10.85 18.32
N LEU A 259 2.95 12.18 18.15
CA LEU A 259 3.73 12.83 17.08
C LEU A 259 5.23 12.64 17.25
N GLN A 260 5.71 12.53 18.51
CA GLN A 260 7.12 12.33 18.78
C GLN A 260 7.56 10.92 18.39
N PHE A 261 6.76 9.91 18.73
CA PHE A 261 6.97 8.54 18.31
C PHE A 261 6.99 8.43 16.77
N LEU A 262 5.97 9.00 16.12
CA LEU A 262 5.85 9.03 14.66
C LEU A 262 7.02 9.75 13.97
N ALA A 263 7.54 10.83 14.55
CA ALA A 263 8.64 11.58 13.94
C ALA A 263 9.90 10.74 13.78
N PHE A 264 10.24 9.91 14.78
CA PHE A 264 11.37 8.99 14.68
C PHE A 264 11.14 7.92 13.62
N GLU A 265 9.94 7.33 13.57
CA GLU A 265 9.61 6.32 12.55
C GLU A 265 9.57 6.91 11.15
N LEU A 266 8.95 8.09 10.95
CA LEU A 266 8.90 8.78 9.66
C LEU A 266 10.30 9.11 9.14
N GLY A 267 11.19 9.56 10.01
CA GLY A 267 12.61 9.75 9.67
C GLY A 267 13.25 8.45 9.17
N GLY A 268 13.00 7.35 9.88
CA GLY A 268 13.44 6.02 9.47
C GLY A 268 12.84 5.60 8.11
N VAL A 269 11.52 5.75 7.93
CA VAL A 269 10.83 5.41 6.67
C VAL A 269 11.39 6.20 5.50
N ALA A 270 11.65 7.49 5.67
CA ALA A 270 12.26 8.32 4.62
C ALA A 270 13.65 7.80 4.22
N ILE A 271 14.51 7.49 5.19
CA ILE A 271 15.83 6.90 4.95
C ILE A 271 15.69 5.55 4.24
N GLY A 272 14.82 4.66 4.75
CA GLY A 272 14.58 3.33 4.18
C GLY A 272 14.09 3.38 2.74
N THR A 273 13.22 4.34 2.41
CA THR A 273 12.72 4.59 1.05
C THR A 273 13.85 4.99 0.10
N VAL A 274 14.73 5.91 0.52
CA VAL A 274 15.89 6.34 -0.27
C VAL A 274 16.88 5.18 -0.48
N VAL A 275 17.15 4.41 0.56
CA VAL A 275 18.01 3.22 0.48
C VAL A 275 17.42 2.19 -0.48
N ALA A 276 16.12 1.91 -0.37
CA ALA A 276 15.42 0.98 -1.26
C ALA A 276 15.49 1.41 -2.73
N ALA A 277 15.29 2.68 -3.02
CA ALA A 277 15.38 3.20 -4.39
C ALA A 277 16.75 2.96 -5.04
N ARG A 278 17.82 2.91 -4.23
CA ARG A 278 19.20 2.66 -4.71
C ARG A 278 19.57 1.18 -4.76
N VAL A 279 19.13 0.42 -3.77
CA VAL A 279 19.62 -0.96 -3.51
C VAL A 279 18.67 -2.03 -4.05
N SER A 280 17.36 -1.77 -4.13
CA SER A 280 16.36 -2.78 -4.56
C SER A 280 16.62 -3.35 -5.96
N LYS A 281 17.26 -2.59 -6.85
CA LYS A 281 17.64 -3.07 -8.19
C LYS A 281 18.65 -4.22 -8.19
N TYR A 282 19.40 -4.41 -7.09
CA TYR A 282 20.38 -5.48 -6.93
C TYR A 282 19.78 -6.72 -6.24
N ILE A 283 18.59 -6.61 -5.65
CA ILE A 283 17.95 -7.69 -4.93
C ILE A 283 16.79 -8.23 -5.77
N ASN A 284 16.76 -9.55 -5.93
CA ASN A 284 15.67 -10.19 -6.64
C ASN A 284 14.35 -10.02 -5.85
N ALA A 285 13.39 -9.29 -6.43
CA ALA A 285 12.10 -9.01 -5.83
C ALA A 285 11.34 -10.26 -5.37
N ARG A 286 11.59 -11.43 -5.98
CA ARG A 286 10.98 -12.70 -5.58
C ARG A 286 11.43 -13.14 -4.19
N TYR A 287 12.72 -13.07 -3.89
CA TYR A 287 13.24 -13.46 -2.57
C TYR A 287 12.70 -12.53 -1.49
N MET A 288 12.61 -11.23 -1.79
CA MET A 288 12.04 -10.25 -0.88
C MET A 288 10.56 -10.52 -0.60
N LYS A 289 9.77 -10.82 -1.66
CA LYS A 289 8.36 -11.22 -1.52
C LYS A 289 8.19 -12.50 -0.72
N MET A 290 9.03 -13.51 -0.95
CA MET A 290 9.00 -14.78 -0.20
C MET A 290 9.32 -14.57 1.28
N PHE A 291 10.38 -13.81 1.58
CA PHE A 291 10.73 -13.44 2.95
C PHE A 291 9.57 -12.72 3.64
N LEU A 292 9.00 -11.72 2.97
CA LEU A 292 7.85 -10.99 3.48
C LEU A 292 6.65 -11.90 3.71
N ALA A 293 6.32 -12.79 2.79
CA ALA A 293 5.23 -13.75 2.95
C ALA A 293 5.43 -14.62 4.20
N LEU A 294 6.65 -15.12 4.43
CA LEU A 294 6.97 -15.91 5.62
C LEU A 294 6.80 -15.10 6.92
N VAL A 295 7.30 -13.86 6.94
CA VAL A 295 7.14 -12.97 8.11
C VAL A 295 5.66 -12.69 8.39
N LEU A 296 4.89 -12.34 7.37
CA LEU A 296 3.45 -12.07 7.51
C LEU A 296 2.66 -13.33 7.89
N PHE A 297 3.06 -14.49 7.39
CA PHE A 297 2.45 -15.77 7.75
C PHE A 297 2.65 -16.08 9.24
N TYR A 298 3.89 -15.97 9.73
CA TYR A 298 4.21 -16.16 11.13
C TYR A 298 3.42 -15.20 12.04
N ILE A 299 3.37 -13.92 11.67
CA ILE A 299 2.67 -12.90 12.45
C ILE A 299 1.14 -13.14 12.43
N GLY A 300 0.62 -13.47 11.27
CA GLY A 300 -0.80 -13.81 11.13
C GLY A 300 -1.19 -15.00 12.02
N LEU A 301 -0.37 -16.05 12.05
CA LEU A 301 -0.55 -17.18 12.95
C LEU A 301 -0.47 -16.75 14.41
N LYS A 302 0.55 -15.96 14.80
CA LYS A 302 0.71 -15.46 16.16
C LYS A 302 -0.53 -14.74 16.69
N TYR A 303 -1.25 -14.01 15.84
CA TYR A 303 -2.45 -13.29 16.24
C TYR A 303 -3.74 -14.12 16.15
N VAL A 304 -3.76 -15.18 15.35
CA VAL A 304 -4.96 -16.03 15.17
C VAL A 304 -4.98 -17.23 16.12
N LEU A 305 -3.84 -17.86 16.39
CA LEU A 305 -3.75 -19.07 17.20
C LEU A 305 -4.29 -18.91 18.65
N PRO A 306 -4.15 -17.75 19.30
CA PRO A 306 -4.79 -17.53 20.61
C PRO A 306 -6.32 -17.68 20.60
N LEU A 307 -7.00 -17.48 19.45
CA LEU A 307 -8.46 -17.71 19.33
C LEU A 307 -8.85 -19.18 19.52
N VAL A 308 -7.96 -20.10 19.17
CA VAL A 308 -8.16 -21.56 19.32
C VAL A 308 -7.44 -22.13 20.54
N GLY A 309 -7.02 -21.25 21.47
CA GLY A 309 -6.39 -21.65 22.72
C GLY A 309 -4.90 -22.02 22.63
N ILE A 310 -4.28 -21.84 21.47
CA ILE A 310 -2.85 -22.12 21.25
C ILE A 310 -2.05 -20.83 21.48
N LYS A 311 -1.14 -20.83 22.47
CA LYS A 311 -0.21 -19.73 22.71
C LYS A 311 1.13 -20.05 22.04
N ILE A 312 1.61 -19.12 21.21
CA ILE A 312 2.95 -19.13 20.62
C ILE A 312 3.77 -18.01 21.23
#